data_433a186c6fc140307f10c896b694e4bf
#
_entry.id   433a186c6fc140307f10c896b694e4bf
#
_cell.length_a   1.000
_cell.length_b   1.000
_cell.length_c   1.000
_cell.angle_alpha   90.00
_cell.angle_beta   90.00
_cell.angle_gamma   90.00
#
_symmetry.space_group_name_H-M   'P 1'
#
loop_
_entity.id
_entity.type
_entity.pdbx_description
1 polymer ?
#
loop_
_entity_poly.entity_id
_entity_poly.type
_entity_poly.pdbx_seq_one_letter_code
_entity_poly.pdbx_strand_id
1 'polypeptide(L)'
;AMSAGADLMRSRLRPCAVRLYDETETRTHVQKVFGIDIDSGAYLVFGFDGREKIVDLEMEYAREIMEKKYKGRDLGSKGGDLWWNNKYKFFYPGYMFHIPQAFGTHDTVADFSHIEDVYWAMKKAVNKNFPQARFIGHFSHWYEWGCMLYARFIFEGKDVPQDADEAAALYN
;
A
#
# COMPACT_ATOMS: atom_id res chain seq x y z
N ALA A 1 10.45 1.00 -5.10
CA ALA A 1 9.77 1.40 -3.86
C ALA A 1 10.01 0.38 -2.74
N MET A 2 9.82 -0.93 -2.99
CA MET A 2 10.03 -1.99 -1.98
C MET A 2 11.45 -1.94 -1.38
N SER A 3 12.47 -1.93 -2.22
CA SER A 3 13.87 -1.86 -1.78
C SER A 3 14.17 -0.60 -0.96
N ALA A 4 13.50 0.52 -1.25
CA ALA A 4 13.64 1.75 -0.46
C ALA A 4 13.08 1.59 0.95
N GLY A 5 11.89 1.00 1.08
CA GLY A 5 11.31 0.66 2.38
C GLY A 5 12.15 -0.35 3.16
N ALA A 6 12.68 -1.37 2.48
CA ALA A 6 13.57 -2.36 3.10
C ALA A 6 14.84 -1.71 3.67
N ASP A 7 15.47 -0.80 2.92
CA ASP A 7 16.65 -0.08 3.40
C ASP A 7 16.33 0.88 4.54
N LEU A 8 15.17 1.53 4.51
CA LEU A 8 14.69 2.34 5.63
C LEU A 8 14.63 1.50 6.91
N MET A 9 14.04 0.31 6.85
CA MET A 9 13.93 -0.57 8.02
C MET A 9 15.27 -1.12 8.49
N ARG A 10 16.19 -1.43 7.56
CA ARG A 10 17.55 -1.94 7.86
C ARG A 10 18.51 -0.86 8.34
N SER A 11 18.20 0.41 8.11
CA SER A 11 19.05 1.54 8.55
C SER A 11 19.03 1.77 10.06
N ARG A 12 18.19 1.03 10.79
CA ARG A 12 17.93 1.19 12.23
C ARG A 12 17.24 2.50 12.63
N LEU A 13 16.78 3.28 11.67
CA LEU A 13 15.79 4.32 11.92
C LEU A 13 14.51 3.66 12.42
N ARG A 14 13.78 4.37 13.29
CA ARG A 14 12.60 3.79 13.96
C ARG A 14 11.31 4.50 13.55
N PRO A 15 10.87 4.34 12.30
CA PRO A 15 9.59 4.93 11.89
C PRO A 15 8.44 4.34 12.72
N CYS A 16 7.57 5.19 13.23
CA CYS A 16 6.36 4.79 13.95
C CYS A 16 5.26 4.29 13.00
N ALA A 17 5.35 4.65 11.73
CA ALA A 17 4.47 4.18 10.68
C ALA A 17 5.22 4.05 9.36
N VAL A 18 4.99 2.93 8.64
CA VAL A 18 5.44 2.72 7.26
C VAL A 18 4.34 2.03 6.49
N ARG A 19 3.96 2.58 5.34
CA ARG A 19 3.02 1.94 4.43
C ARG A 19 3.37 2.25 2.98
N LEU A 20 3.47 1.21 2.18
CA LEU A 20 3.68 1.29 0.74
C LEU A 20 2.42 0.83 0.02
N TYR A 21 1.89 1.66 -0.86
CA TYR A 21 0.80 1.34 -1.78
C TYR A 21 1.36 1.08 -3.16
N ASP A 22 0.89 0.03 -3.84
CA ASP A 22 1.26 -0.21 -5.23
C ASP A 22 0.73 0.89 -6.15
N GLU A 23 1.19 0.91 -7.39
CA GLU A 23 0.77 1.93 -8.36
C GLU A 23 -0.75 1.91 -8.61
N THR A 24 -1.35 0.74 -8.63
CA THR A 24 -2.80 0.60 -8.88
C THR A 24 -3.59 1.19 -7.72
N GLU A 25 -3.26 0.83 -6.47
CA GLU A 25 -3.93 1.37 -5.29
C GLU A 25 -3.65 2.86 -5.12
N THR A 26 -2.43 3.30 -5.42
CA THR A 26 -2.06 4.72 -5.41
C THR A 26 -3.00 5.55 -6.29
N ARG A 27 -3.20 5.15 -7.54
CA ARG A 27 -4.06 5.87 -8.49
C ARG A 27 -5.55 5.76 -8.18
N THR A 28 -6.00 4.60 -7.73
CA THR A 28 -7.43 4.33 -7.58
C THR A 28 -7.98 4.71 -6.22
N HIS A 29 -7.15 4.65 -5.18
CA HIS A 29 -7.59 4.87 -3.79
C HIS A 29 -6.86 6.03 -3.12
N VAL A 30 -5.52 6.01 -3.09
CA VAL A 30 -4.73 7.02 -2.37
C VAL A 30 -5.04 8.43 -2.86
N GLN A 31 -5.01 8.65 -4.17
CA GLN A 31 -5.33 9.95 -4.76
C GLN A 31 -6.76 10.39 -4.43
N LYS A 32 -7.74 9.47 -4.57
CA LYS A 32 -9.16 9.81 -4.40
C LYS A 32 -9.55 10.01 -2.94
N VAL A 33 -9.05 9.16 -2.05
CA VAL A 33 -9.47 9.14 -0.64
C VAL A 33 -8.68 10.14 0.19
N PHE A 34 -7.37 10.25 -0.06
CA PHE A 34 -6.50 11.13 0.70
C PHE A 34 -6.31 12.51 0.06
N GLY A 35 -6.69 12.67 -1.22
CA GLY A 35 -6.49 13.93 -1.94
C GLY A 35 -5.02 14.25 -2.19
N ILE A 36 -4.18 13.22 -2.33
CA ILE A 36 -2.75 13.35 -2.60
C ILE A 36 -2.54 13.24 -4.11
N ASP A 37 -1.94 14.26 -4.71
CA ASP A 37 -1.65 14.28 -6.14
C ASP A 37 -0.34 13.55 -6.44
N ILE A 38 -0.45 12.43 -7.18
CA ILE A 38 0.67 11.57 -7.56
C ILE A 38 0.52 11.20 -9.04
N ASP A 39 1.45 11.67 -9.86
CA ASP A 39 1.39 11.48 -11.31
C ASP A 39 1.52 10.00 -11.71
N SER A 40 2.42 9.27 -11.04
CA SER A 40 2.71 7.87 -11.36
C SER A 40 3.47 7.18 -10.22
N GLY A 41 3.50 5.85 -10.26
CA GLY A 41 4.29 5.03 -9.36
C GLY A 41 3.59 4.66 -8.06
N ALA A 42 4.36 4.04 -7.20
CA ALA A 42 3.92 3.61 -5.87
C ALA A 42 4.05 4.75 -4.85
N TYR A 43 3.17 4.81 -3.89
CA TYR A 43 3.20 5.78 -2.79
C TYR A 43 3.71 5.13 -1.50
N LEU A 44 4.81 5.65 -0.99
CA LEU A 44 5.37 5.25 0.30
C LEU A 44 5.18 6.39 1.30
N VAL A 45 4.47 6.12 2.39
CA VAL A 45 4.35 7.02 3.53
C VAL A 45 5.04 6.42 4.73
N PHE A 46 5.80 7.23 5.42
CA PHE A 46 6.43 6.89 6.70
C PHE A 46 6.44 8.11 7.62
N GLY A 47 6.55 7.85 8.90
CA GLY A 47 6.60 8.91 9.91
C GLY A 47 7.45 8.50 11.09
N PHE A 48 7.97 9.47 11.79
CA PHE A 48 8.72 9.31 13.02
C PHE A 48 8.01 10.06 14.16
N ASP A 49 8.15 9.57 15.37
CA ASP A 49 7.66 10.20 16.59
C ASP A 49 8.77 10.29 17.64
N GLY A 50 8.59 11.20 18.58
CA GLY A 50 9.53 11.37 19.68
C GLY A 50 9.99 12.82 19.88
N ARG A 51 11.24 12.97 20.30
CA ARG A 51 11.82 14.29 20.55
C ARG A 51 12.19 14.96 19.21
N GLU A 52 11.76 16.21 19.03
CA GLU A 52 11.90 16.98 17.79
C GLU A 52 13.28 16.80 17.11
N LYS A 53 14.38 17.07 17.84
CA LYS A 53 15.74 16.96 17.29
C LYS A 53 16.11 15.55 16.80
N ILE A 54 15.54 14.52 17.42
CA ILE A 54 15.77 13.13 16.99
C ILE A 54 14.96 12.84 15.73
N VAL A 55 13.69 13.25 15.73
CA VAL A 55 12.80 13.11 14.57
C VAL A 55 13.36 13.84 13.36
N ASP A 56 13.87 15.07 13.52
CA ASP A 56 14.49 15.84 12.44
C ASP A 56 15.68 15.09 11.83
N LEU A 57 16.53 14.52 12.68
CA LEU A 57 17.69 13.76 12.24
C LEU A 57 17.28 12.45 11.52
N GLU A 58 16.32 11.72 12.07
CA GLU A 58 15.79 10.50 11.45
C GLU A 58 15.15 10.79 10.08
N MET A 59 14.40 11.89 9.98
CA MET A 59 13.81 12.36 8.72
C MET A 59 14.86 12.74 7.69
N GLU A 60 15.96 13.40 8.10
CA GLU A 60 17.07 13.74 7.21
C GLU A 60 17.69 12.47 6.60
N TYR A 61 18.04 11.48 7.43
CA TYR A 61 18.59 10.22 6.97
C TYR A 61 17.59 9.43 6.09
N ALA A 62 16.32 9.41 6.46
CA ALA A 62 15.30 8.76 5.66
C ALA A 62 15.17 9.40 4.25
N ARG A 63 15.21 10.74 4.16
CA ARG A 63 15.22 11.46 2.88
C ARG A 63 16.46 11.11 2.05
N GLU A 64 17.63 11.02 2.67
CA GLU A 64 18.84 10.61 1.96
C GLU A 64 18.67 9.23 1.29
N ILE A 65 18.11 8.26 2.01
CA ILE A 65 17.80 6.94 1.45
C ILE A 65 16.83 7.08 0.28
N MET A 66 15.69 7.74 0.50
CA MET A 66 14.61 7.81 -0.49
C MET A 66 15.01 8.57 -1.75
N GLU A 67 15.59 9.75 -1.61
CA GLU A 67 15.87 10.65 -2.73
C GLU A 67 17.20 10.35 -3.40
N LYS A 68 18.29 10.25 -2.61
CA LYS A 68 19.63 10.11 -3.18
C LYS A 68 19.85 8.71 -3.78
N LYS A 69 19.43 7.65 -3.05
CA LYS A 69 19.65 6.28 -3.49
C LYS A 69 18.57 5.79 -4.45
N TYR A 70 17.30 6.04 -4.15
CA TYR A 70 16.17 5.48 -4.88
C TYR A 70 15.45 6.45 -5.81
N LYS A 71 15.88 7.71 -5.86
CA LYS A 71 15.32 8.76 -6.73
C LYS A 71 13.81 8.97 -6.49
N GLY A 72 13.37 8.76 -5.25
CA GLY A 72 12.01 9.08 -4.84
C GLY A 72 11.74 10.58 -4.88
N ARG A 73 10.50 10.95 -5.14
CA ARG A 73 10.05 12.35 -5.03
C ARG A 73 9.46 12.57 -3.66
N ASP A 74 10.03 13.47 -2.87
CA ASP A 74 9.42 13.91 -1.59
C ASP A 74 8.19 14.77 -1.90
N LEU A 75 7.04 14.38 -1.34
CA LEU A 75 5.77 15.13 -1.43
C LEU A 75 5.59 16.09 -0.25
N GLY A 76 6.57 16.15 0.63
CA GLY A 76 6.55 16.96 1.86
C GLY A 76 5.62 16.40 2.95
N SER A 77 5.62 17.06 4.10
CA SER A 77 4.80 16.67 5.25
C SER A 77 3.29 16.69 4.96
N LYS A 78 2.84 17.57 4.08
CA LYS A 78 1.41 17.67 3.71
C LYS A 78 0.84 16.35 3.20
N GLY A 79 1.60 15.57 2.43
CA GLY A 79 1.18 14.25 1.97
C GLY A 79 1.00 13.27 3.14
N GLY A 80 1.95 13.25 4.07
CA GLY A 80 1.89 12.46 5.29
C GLY A 80 0.70 12.85 6.18
N ASP A 81 0.46 14.15 6.37
CA ASP A 81 -0.66 14.68 7.17
C ASP A 81 -2.02 14.28 6.54
N LEU A 82 -2.14 14.40 5.22
CA LEU A 82 -3.36 13.97 4.51
C LEU A 82 -3.60 12.48 4.72
N TRP A 83 -2.57 11.65 4.61
CA TRP A 83 -2.67 10.23 4.88
C TRP A 83 -3.06 9.96 6.34
N TRP A 84 -2.36 10.56 7.29
CA TRP A 84 -2.61 10.36 8.73
C TRP A 84 -4.04 10.70 9.12
N ASN A 85 -4.54 11.86 8.66
CA ASN A 85 -5.88 12.34 8.99
C ASN A 85 -7.00 11.56 8.26
N ASN A 86 -6.68 10.86 7.16
CA ASN A 86 -7.67 10.21 6.32
C ASN A 86 -7.52 8.68 6.26
N LYS A 87 -6.52 8.08 6.89
CA LYS A 87 -6.23 6.64 6.80
C LYS A 87 -7.39 5.72 7.15
N TYR A 88 -8.34 6.18 7.98
CA TYR A 88 -9.53 5.43 8.34
C TYR A 88 -10.75 5.66 7.42
N LYS A 89 -10.68 6.60 6.49
CA LYS A 89 -11.78 6.87 5.54
C LYS A 89 -12.05 5.71 4.57
N PHE A 90 -11.15 4.76 4.46
CA PHE A 90 -11.42 3.52 3.74
C PHE A 90 -12.47 2.65 4.42
N PHE A 91 -12.61 2.77 5.74
CA PHE A 91 -13.42 1.87 6.55
C PHE A 91 -14.70 2.51 7.04
N TYR A 92 -14.73 3.85 7.25
CA TYR A 92 -15.93 4.51 7.77
C TYR A 92 -16.02 6.01 7.44
N PRO A 93 -17.11 6.50 6.79
CA PRO A 93 -18.02 5.68 6.00
C PRO A 93 -17.24 4.98 4.89
N GLY A 94 -17.44 3.70 4.73
CA GLY A 94 -16.63 2.90 3.82
C GLY A 94 -16.74 3.39 2.39
N TYR A 95 -15.70 4.05 1.88
CA TYR A 95 -15.63 4.42 0.46
C TYR A 95 -15.98 3.24 -0.46
N MET A 96 -15.62 2.03 -0.04
CA MET A 96 -15.88 0.80 -0.77
C MET A 96 -17.33 0.34 -0.73
N PHE A 97 -18.13 0.84 0.20
CA PHE A 97 -19.53 0.47 0.33
C PHE A 97 -20.48 1.37 -0.48
N HIS A 98 -19.96 2.41 -1.13
CA HIS A 98 -20.76 3.31 -1.96
C HIS A 98 -20.99 2.79 -3.39
N ILE A 99 -20.27 1.76 -3.80
CA ILE A 99 -20.41 1.14 -5.11
C ILE A 99 -20.67 -0.35 -4.91
N PRO A 100 -21.50 -1.00 -5.73
CA PRO A 100 -21.58 -2.45 -5.77
C PRO A 100 -20.17 -3.01 -5.97
N GLN A 101 -19.65 -3.71 -4.98
CA GLN A 101 -18.33 -4.34 -5.01
C GLN A 101 -18.39 -5.72 -4.37
N ALA A 102 -17.62 -6.65 -4.94
CA ALA A 102 -17.17 -7.83 -4.24
C ALA A 102 -15.65 -7.81 -4.20
N PHE A 103 -15.07 -8.21 -3.09
CA PHE A 103 -13.62 -8.25 -2.96
C PHE A 103 -13.15 -9.40 -2.07
N GLY A 104 -11.99 -9.94 -2.41
CA GLY A 104 -11.24 -10.85 -1.57
C GLY A 104 -9.95 -10.19 -1.06
N THR A 105 -9.48 -10.66 0.08
CA THR A 105 -8.22 -10.20 0.69
C THR A 105 -7.34 -11.37 1.06
N HIS A 106 -6.03 -11.19 0.90
CA HIS A 106 -5.01 -12.13 1.38
C HIS A 106 -3.90 -11.38 2.10
N ASP A 107 -3.63 -11.79 3.32
CA ASP A 107 -2.51 -11.30 4.11
C ASP A 107 -1.37 -12.32 3.99
N THR A 108 -0.22 -11.84 3.53
CA THR A 108 0.96 -12.68 3.35
C THR A 108 2.18 -11.97 3.91
N VAL A 109 2.97 -12.70 4.69
CA VAL A 109 4.22 -12.19 5.28
C VAL A 109 5.39 -12.91 4.63
N ALA A 110 6.38 -12.15 4.20
CA ALA A 110 7.64 -12.71 3.70
C ALA A 110 8.82 -11.76 3.99
N ASP A 111 10.02 -12.29 3.89
CA ASP A 111 11.22 -11.47 3.94
C ASP A 111 11.38 -10.62 2.67
N PHE A 112 12.29 -9.62 2.72
CA PHE A 112 12.48 -8.70 1.62
C PHE A 112 13.08 -9.32 0.35
N SER A 113 13.60 -10.55 0.41
CA SER A 113 14.08 -11.26 -0.78
C SER A 113 12.96 -11.96 -1.55
N HIS A 114 11.81 -12.17 -0.93
CA HIS A 114 10.69 -12.92 -1.50
C HIS A 114 9.38 -12.13 -1.65
N ILE A 115 9.17 -11.09 -0.82
CA ILE A 115 7.86 -10.41 -0.75
C ILE A 115 7.43 -9.79 -2.09
N GLU A 116 8.38 -9.30 -2.89
CA GLU A 116 8.09 -8.73 -4.20
C GLU A 116 7.71 -9.81 -5.21
N ASP A 117 8.37 -10.97 -5.17
CA ASP A 117 8.02 -12.13 -5.99
C ASP A 117 6.63 -12.66 -5.64
N VAL A 118 6.28 -12.70 -4.35
CA VAL A 118 4.93 -13.06 -3.88
C VAL A 118 3.89 -12.09 -4.46
N TYR A 119 4.14 -10.78 -4.37
CA TYR A 119 3.24 -9.77 -4.94
C TYR A 119 3.01 -9.99 -6.43
N TRP A 120 4.08 -10.18 -7.21
CA TRP A 120 3.97 -10.37 -8.65
C TRP A 120 3.30 -11.69 -9.02
N ALA A 121 3.57 -12.76 -8.26
CA ALA A 121 2.92 -14.06 -8.47
C ALA A 121 1.40 -13.96 -8.23
N MET A 122 0.99 -13.33 -7.12
CA MET A 122 -0.43 -13.12 -6.81
C MET A 122 -1.12 -12.24 -7.85
N LYS A 123 -0.51 -11.12 -8.22
CA LYS A 123 -1.04 -10.21 -9.26
C LYS A 123 -1.21 -10.92 -10.60
N LYS A 124 -0.22 -11.72 -10.99
CA LYS A 124 -0.28 -12.51 -12.22
C LYS A 124 -1.38 -13.58 -12.17
N ALA A 125 -1.53 -14.27 -11.04
CA ALA A 125 -2.58 -15.28 -10.85
C ALA A 125 -3.98 -14.65 -10.94
N VAL A 126 -4.22 -13.53 -10.25
CA VAL A 126 -5.49 -12.81 -10.32
C VAL A 126 -5.77 -12.33 -11.74
N ASN A 127 -4.83 -11.64 -12.38
CA ASN A 127 -5.03 -11.11 -13.73
C ASN A 127 -5.26 -12.23 -14.78
N LYS A 128 -4.70 -13.41 -14.56
CA LYS A 128 -4.89 -14.57 -15.46
C LYS A 128 -6.27 -15.20 -15.29
N ASN A 129 -6.70 -15.41 -14.05
CA ASN A 129 -7.90 -16.18 -13.74
C ASN A 129 -9.15 -15.27 -13.65
N PHE A 130 -8.97 -14.01 -13.29
CA PHE A 130 -10.03 -13.00 -13.12
C PHE A 130 -9.64 -11.70 -13.81
N PRO A 131 -9.58 -11.66 -15.16
CA PRO A 131 -9.14 -10.47 -15.91
C PRO A 131 -10.03 -9.24 -15.69
N GLN A 132 -11.26 -9.43 -15.22
CA GLN A 132 -12.20 -8.37 -14.84
C GLN A 132 -11.93 -7.81 -13.43
N ALA A 133 -11.17 -8.51 -12.60
CA ALA A 133 -10.85 -8.06 -11.26
C ALA A 133 -9.68 -7.07 -11.27
N ARG A 134 -9.78 -6.04 -10.45
CA ARG A 134 -8.67 -5.14 -10.19
C ARG A 134 -7.85 -5.65 -9.00
N PHE A 135 -6.58 -5.95 -9.24
CA PHE A 135 -5.64 -6.29 -8.17
C PHE A 135 -4.99 -5.02 -7.62
N ILE A 136 -4.97 -4.89 -6.30
CA ILE A 136 -4.24 -3.86 -5.56
C ILE A 136 -3.48 -4.50 -4.41
N GLY A 137 -2.39 -3.86 -3.97
CA GLY A 137 -1.61 -4.34 -2.86
C GLY A 137 -0.93 -3.22 -2.10
N HIS A 138 -1.03 -3.29 -0.78
CA HIS A 138 -0.20 -2.44 0.06
C HIS A 138 0.60 -3.26 1.06
N PHE A 139 1.74 -2.69 1.46
CA PHE A 139 2.67 -3.33 2.37
C PHE A 139 2.68 -2.57 3.69
N SER A 140 2.56 -3.32 4.77
CA SER A 140 2.53 -2.81 6.15
C SER A 140 3.26 -3.78 7.09
N HIS A 141 3.23 -3.51 8.40
CA HIS A 141 3.93 -4.35 9.38
C HIS A 141 5.38 -4.62 8.97
N TRP A 142 6.12 -3.52 8.84
CA TRP A 142 7.50 -3.54 8.40
C TRP A 142 8.44 -3.87 9.56
N TYR A 143 9.36 -4.80 9.31
CA TYR A 143 10.41 -5.23 10.22
C TYR A 143 11.76 -5.13 9.52
N GLU A 144 12.87 -5.32 10.23
CA GLU A 144 14.21 -5.31 9.63
C GLU A 144 14.40 -6.41 8.57
N TRP A 145 13.65 -7.50 8.66
CA TRP A 145 13.78 -8.68 7.81
C TRP A 145 12.73 -8.77 6.69
N GLY A 146 11.57 -8.16 6.83
CA GLY A 146 10.48 -8.31 5.87
C GLY A 146 9.25 -7.48 6.23
N CYS A 147 8.17 -7.70 5.50
CA CYS A 147 6.91 -7.00 5.73
C CYS A 147 5.70 -7.85 5.36
N MET A 148 4.51 -7.37 5.68
CA MET A 148 3.24 -7.96 5.29
C MET A 148 2.74 -7.30 4.00
N LEU A 149 2.36 -8.12 3.02
CA LEU A 149 1.54 -7.74 1.89
C LEU A 149 0.06 -7.96 2.22
N TYR A 150 -0.74 -6.91 2.11
CA TYR A 150 -2.19 -6.98 2.09
C TYR A 150 -2.64 -6.88 0.64
N ALA A 151 -2.93 -8.00 0.02
CA ALA A 151 -3.37 -8.08 -1.36
C ALA A 151 -4.90 -8.11 -1.43
N ARG A 152 -5.47 -7.41 -2.41
CA ARG A 152 -6.91 -7.39 -2.66
C ARG A 152 -7.18 -7.57 -4.13
N PHE A 153 -8.23 -8.31 -4.43
CA PHE A 153 -8.84 -8.35 -5.76
C PHE A 153 -10.28 -7.86 -5.65
N ILE A 154 -10.67 -6.98 -6.55
CA ILE A 154 -11.90 -6.20 -6.45
C ILE A 154 -12.66 -6.34 -7.76
N PHE A 155 -13.92 -6.77 -7.66
CA PHE A 155 -14.90 -6.75 -8.74
C PHE A 155 -15.80 -5.54 -8.59
N GLU A 156 -16.11 -4.87 -9.69
CA GLU A 156 -16.91 -3.64 -9.68
C GLU A 156 -17.96 -3.65 -10.80
N GLY A 157 -19.07 -2.95 -10.56
CA GLY A 157 -20.12 -2.78 -11.56
C GLY A 157 -20.80 -4.08 -11.97
N LYS A 158 -20.82 -4.37 -13.29
CA LYS A 158 -21.45 -5.57 -13.84
C LYS A 158 -20.74 -6.89 -13.53
N ASP A 159 -19.49 -6.80 -13.10
CA ASP A 159 -18.65 -7.96 -12.80
C ASP A 159 -18.78 -8.41 -11.33
N VAL A 160 -19.65 -7.75 -10.56
CA VAL A 160 -19.96 -8.14 -9.18
C VAL A 160 -20.88 -9.36 -9.20
N PRO A 161 -20.57 -10.41 -8.41
CA PRO A 161 -21.49 -11.55 -8.23
C PRO A 161 -22.88 -11.09 -7.82
N GLN A 162 -23.90 -11.65 -8.44
CA GLN A 162 -25.30 -11.26 -8.22
C GLN A 162 -25.97 -12.07 -7.11
N ASP A 163 -25.41 -13.22 -6.78
CA ASP A 163 -25.91 -14.09 -5.72
C ASP A 163 -24.77 -14.80 -4.96
N ALA A 164 -25.17 -15.58 -3.94
CA ALA A 164 -24.22 -16.27 -3.08
C ALA A 164 -23.46 -17.41 -3.80
N ASP A 165 -24.08 -18.04 -4.78
CA ASP A 165 -23.45 -19.15 -5.52
C ASP A 165 -22.37 -18.62 -6.49
N GLU A 166 -22.66 -17.52 -7.18
CA GLU A 166 -21.66 -16.82 -7.99
C GLU A 166 -20.51 -16.29 -7.11
N ALA A 167 -20.81 -15.73 -5.93
CA ALA A 167 -19.78 -15.29 -5.00
C ALA A 167 -18.93 -16.47 -4.50
N ALA A 168 -19.55 -17.58 -4.12
CA ALA A 168 -18.83 -18.78 -3.68
C ALA A 168 -17.93 -19.34 -4.77
N ALA A 169 -18.36 -19.34 -6.04
CA ALA A 169 -17.57 -19.80 -7.18
C ALA A 169 -16.30 -18.95 -7.43
N LEU A 170 -16.29 -17.68 -7.01
CA LEU A 170 -15.10 -16.83 -7.12
C LEU A 170 -14.06 -17.13 -6.05
N TYR A 171 -14.44 -17.74 -4.92
CA TYR A 171 -13.55 -18.03 -3.80
C TYR A 171 -13.04 -19.48 -3.78
N ASN A 172 -13.58 -20.36 -4.62
CA ASN A 172 -13.18 -21.76 -4.75
C ASN A 172 -12.34 -22.02 -6.01
#